data_6230af99b4474acca0a5f3225c007f66
#
_entry.id   6230af99b4474acca0a5f3225c007f66
#
_cell.length_a   1.000
_cell.length_b   1.000
_cell.length_c   1.000
_cell.angle_alpha   90.00
_cell.angle_beta   90.00
_cell.angle_gamma   90.00
#
_symmetry.space_group_name_H-M   'P 1'
#
loop_
_entity.id
_entity.type
_entity.pdbx_description
1 polymer ?
#
loop_
_entity_poly.entity_id
_entity_poly.type
_entity_poly.pdbx_seq_one_letter_code
_entity_poly.pdbx_strand_id
1 'polypeptide(L)'
;MNAERLIDHAWGYEPCTIAEIKAYRPESNSISSGQVLQCPYTCEKARVVVQEMTEGLVLELVEKGLVTNQMVLTVGYDIENLSGGANGYHGEVTRDRYGRKVPKHAHGTENLDSYTSSTSRIEAA
;
A
#
# COMPACT_ATOMS: atom_id res chain seq x y z
N MET A 1 -9.01 -4.87 15.46
CA MET A 1 -10.01 -5.92 15.13
C MET A 1 -10.93 -6.04 16.33
N ASN A 2 -12.26 -6.03 16.14
CA ASN A 2 -13.22 -6.08 17.24
C ASN A 2 -13.37 -7.54 17.70
N ALA A 3 -13.24 -7.80 19.00
CA ALA A 3 -13.32 -9.15 19.59
C ALA A 3 -14.70 -9.80 19.34
N GLU A 4 -15.78 -9.01 19.35
CA GLU A 4 -17.12 -9.49 19.04
C GLU A 4 -17.23 -10.13 17.66
N ARG A 5 -16.65 -9.49 16.63
CA ARG A 5 -16.64 -10.03 15.27
C ARG A 5 -15.88 -11.37 15.15
N LEU A 6 -14.83 -11.55 15.95
CA LEU A 6 -14.11 -12.82 15.99
C LEU A 6 -14.92 -13.91 16.63
N ILE A 7 -15.66 -13.60 17.70
CA ILE A 7 -16.55 -14.52 18.39
C ILE A 7 -17.70 -14.92 17.46
N ASP A 8 -18.35 -13.96 16.83
CA ASP A 8 -19.45 -14.18 15.89
C ASP A 8 -19.00 -15.09 14.74
N HIS A 9 -17.84 -14.77 14.14
CA HIS A 9 -17.27 -15.58 13.06
C HIS A 9 -16.93 -17.01 13.52
N ALA A 10 -16.39 -17.18 14.72
CA ALA A 10 -16.10 -18.50 15.31
C ALA A 10 -17.37 -19.34 15.52
N TRP A 11 -18.52 -18.69 15.77
CA TRP A 11 -19.83 -19.34 15.89
C TRP A 11 -20.57 -19.48 14.55
N GLY A 12 -19.94 -19.07 13.44
CA GLY A 12 -20.53 -19.12 12.10
C GLY A 12 -21.59 -18.05 11.87
N TYR A 13 -21.62 -17.01 12.68
CA TYR A 13 -22.51 -15.88 12.50
C TYR A 13 -21.84 -14.79 11.66
N GLU A 14 -22.42 -14.52 10.50
CA GLU A 14 -22.01 -13.42 9.64
C GLU A 14 -23.12 -12.37 9.58
N PRO A 15 -22.89 -11.16 10.14
CA PRO A 15 -23.91 -10.12 10.16
C PRO A 15 -24.22 -9.53 8.79
N CYS A 16 -23.42 -9.89 7.78
CA CYS A 16 -23.50 -9.37 6.43
C CYS A 16 -24.07 -10.41 5.47
N THR A 17 -25.12 -10.06 4.75
CA THR A 17 -25.71 -10.91 3.73
C THR A 17 -25.02 -10.75 2.37
N ILE A 18 -25.14 -11.75 1.50
CA ILE A 18 -24.63 -11.66 0.10
C ILE A 18 -25.30 -10.49 -0.65
N ALA A 19 -26.56 -10.18 -0.35
CA ALA A 19 -27.26 -9.05 -0.95
C ALA A 19 -26.62 -7.71 -0.54
N GLU A 20 -26.27 -7.54 0.72
CA GLU A 20 -25.58 -6.36 1.23
C GLU A 20 -24.17 -6.24 0.64
N ILE A 21 -23.42 -7.35 0.53
CA ILE A 21 -22.10 -7.36 -0.11
C ILE A 21 -22.21 -6.91 -1.58
N LYS A 22 -23.20 -7.41 -2.32
CA LYS A 22 -23.42 -7.01 -3.73
C LYS A 22 -23.89 -5.56 -3.87
N ALA A 23 -24.63 -5.05 -2.91
CA ALA A 23 -25.11 -3.67 -2.89
C ALA A 23 -24.07 -2.66 -2.40
N TYR A 24 -23.00 -3.15 -1.76
CA TYR A 24 -21.95 -2.27 -1.22
C TYR A 24 -21.27 -1.46 -2.33
N ARG A 25 -21.20 -0.16 -2.09
CA ARG A 25 -20.43 0.77 -2.93
C ARG A 25 -19.32 1.34 -2.07
N PRO A 26 -18.04 1.18 -2.46
CA PRO A 26 -16.93 1.77 -1.72
C PRO A 26 -17.05 3.29 -1.68
N GLU A 27 -16.76 3.89 -0.54
CA GLU A 27 -16.72 5.35 -0.38
C GLU A 27 -15.47 5.96 -1.05
N SER A 28 -14.42 5.17 -1.21
CA SER A 28 -13.17 5.61 -1.85
C SER A 28 -13.09 5.11 -3.30
N ASN A 29 -12.69 6.01 -4.19
CA ASN A 29 -12.39 5.72 -5.60
C ASN A 29 -10.88 5.56 -5.77
N SER A 30 -10.27 4.62 -5.07
CA SER A 30 -8.84 4.32 -5.19
C SER A 30 -8.60 2.89 -5.62
N ILE A 31 -7.58 2.70 -6.45
CA ILE A 31 -7.03 1.38 -6.78
C ILE A 31 -5.69 1.28 -6.06
N SER A 32 -5.40 0.14 -5.45
CA SER A 32 -4.15 -0.05 -4.72
C SER A 32 -3.55 -1.42 -5.01
N SER A 33 -2.23 -1.46 -5.06
CA SER A 33 -1.43 -2.68 -5.12
C SER A 33 -0.42 -2.67 -3.97
N GLY A 34 -0.09 -3.83 -3.45
CA GLY A 34 0.89 -3.95 -2.37
C GLY A 34 1.71 -5.23 -2.54
N GLN A 35 3.02 -5.13 -2.30
CA GLN A 35 3.92 -6.26 -2.36
C GLN A 35 4.81 -6.30 -1.12
N VAL A 36 4.93 -7.47 -0.52
CA VAL A 36 5.90 -7.77 0.54
C VAL A 36 7.08 -8.47 -0.11
N LEU A 37 8.26 -7.88 0.05
CA LEU A 37 9.50 -8.43 -0.52
C LEU A 37 10.04 -9.54 0.38
N GLN A 38 10.69 -10.54 -0.21
CA GLN A 38 11.27 -11.69 0.52
C GLN A 38 12.50 -11.32 1.36
N CYS A 39 13.17 -10.24 1.02
CA CYS A 39 14.34 -9.71 1.72
C CYS A 39 14.41 -8.19 1.52
N PRO A 40 15.21 -7.47 2.31
CA PRO A 40 15.44 -6.05 2.10
C PRO A 40 16.04 -5.77 0.72
N TYR A 41 15.46 -4.81 0.00
CA TYR A 41 15.95 -4.38 -1.30
C TYR A 41 16.67 -3.03 -1.18
N THR A 42 17.69 -2.84 -2.02
CA THR A 42 18.29 -1.52 -2.22
C THR A 42 17.28 -0.58 -2.91
N CYS A 43 17.49 0.72 -2.78
CA CYS A 43 16.63 1.72 -3.41
C CYS A 43 16.45 1.49 -4.92
N GLU A 44 17.53 1.13 -5.63
CA GLU A 44 17.49 0.83 -7.07
C GLU A 44 16.59 -0.36 -7.40
N LYS A 45 16.71 -1.45 -6.65
CA LYS A 45 15.86 -2.63 -6.84
C LYS A 45 14.40 -2.34 -6.45
N ALA A 46 14.20 -1.61 -5.36
CA ALA A 46 12.85 -1.21 -4.94
C ALA A 46 12.17 -0.33 -6.00
N ARG A 47 12.92 0.55 -6.67
CA ARG A 47 12.41 1.37 -7.78
C ARG A 47 11.87 0.52 -8.92
N VAL A 48 12.57 -0.54 -9.31
CA VAL A 48 12.08 -1.46 -10.37
C VAL A 48 10.78 -2.12 -9.96
N VAL A 49 10.67 -2.57 -8.71
CA VAL A 49 9.42 -3.16 -8.19
C VAL A 49 8.27 -2.14 -8.23
N VAL A 50 8.51 -0.89 -7.84
CA VAL A 50 7.51 0.18 -7.89
C VAL A 50 7.07 0.44 -9.33
N GLN A 51 7.99 0.42 -10.30
CA GLN A 51 7.65 0.56 -11.72
C GLN A 51 6.74 -0.58 -12.21
N GLU A 52 7.09 -1.84 -11.91
CA GLU A 52 6.22 -2.99 -12.24
C GLU A 52 4.83 -2.88 -11.61
N MET A 53 4.77 -2.47 -10.34
CA MET A 53 3.48 -2.27 -9.65
C MET A 53 2.67 -1.15 -10.29
N THR A 54 3.32 -0.07 -10.72
CA THR A 54 2.69 1.06 -11.42
C THR A 54 2.13 0.62 -12.77
N GLU A 55 2.89 -0.15 -13.55
CA GLU A 55 2.40 -0.71 -14.81
C GLU A 55 1.14 -1.56 -14.60
N GLY A 56 1.14 -2.42 -13.59
CA GLY A 56 -0.03 -3.24 -13.25
C GLY A 56 -1.25 -2.41 -12.88
N LEU A 57 -1.07 -1.36 -12.07
CA LEU A 57 -2.16 -0.44 -11.70
C LEU A 57 -2.69 0.35 -12.91
N VAL A 58 -1.80 0.77 -13.82
CA VAL A 58 -2.19 1.47 -15.04
C VAL A 58 -2.99 0.56 -15.96
N LEU A 59 -2.59 -0.71 -16.11
CA LEU A 59 -3.37 -1.69 -16.87
C LEU A 59 -4.78 -1.84 -16.30
N GLU A 60 -4.91 -1.90 -14.99
CA GLU A 60 -6.21 -1.97 -14.31
C GLU A 60 -7.04 -0.70 -14.53
N LEU A 61 -6.43 0.50 -14.50
CA LEU A 61 -7.10 1.76 -14.85
C LEU A 61 -7.65 1.73 -16.26
N VAL A 62 -6.82 1.31 -17.23
CA VAL A 62 -7.20 1.24 -18.64
C VAL A 62 -8.33 0.22 -18.86
N GLU A 63 -8.21 -0.97 -18.26
CA GLU A 63 -9.22 -2.03 -18.36
C GLU A 63 -10.59 -1.57 -17.82
N LYS A 64 -10.58 -0.81 -16.74
CA LYS A 64 -11.79 -0.25 -16.13
C LYS A 64 -12.27 1.06 -16.77
N GLY A 65 -11.53 1.61 -17.74
CA GLY A 65 -11.82 2.91 -18.35
C GLY A 65 -11.70 4.09 -17.38
N LEU A 66 -10.79 4.00 -16.41
CA LEU A 66 -10.57 4.99 -15.37
C LEU A 66 -9.30 5.81 -15.61
N VAL A 67 -9.25 6.97 -14.99
CA VAL A 67 -8.09 7.85 -14.96
C VAL A 67 -7.83 8.32 -13.54
N THR A 68 -6.60 8.67 -13.23
CA THR A 68 -6.19 9.21 -11.92
C THR A 68 -5.45 10.53 -12.09
N ASN A 69 -5.53 11.38 -11.08
CA ASN A 69 -4.72 12.59 -10.96
C ASN A 69 -3.89 12.60 -9.67
N GLN A 70 -3.84 11.49 -8.95
CA GLN A 70 -3.07 11.39 -7.72
C GLN A 70 -2.42 10.01 -7.61
N MET A 71 -1.18 9.99 -7.16
CA MET A 71 -0.45 8.79 -6.79
C MET A 71 -0.03 8.86 -5.33
N VAL A 72 -0.11 7.73 -4.66
CA VAL A 72 0.36 7.58 -3.28
C VAL A 72 1.30 6.38 -3.22
N LEU A 73 2.51 6.59 -2.69
CA LEU A 73 3.48 5.54 -2.45
C LEU A 73 3.74 5.41 -0.95
N THR A 74 3.67 4.18 -0.47
CA THR A 74 4.06 3.85 0.90
C THR A 74 5.17 2.80 0.87
N VAL A 75 6.29 3.09 1.54
CA VAL A 75 7.44 2.21 1.63
C VAL A 75 7.68 1.79 3.07
N GLY A 76 7.66 0.48 3.33
CA GLY A 76 8.05 -0.10 4.61
C GLY A 76 9.55 -0.41 4.61
N TYR A 77 10.24 -0.10 5.70
CA TYR A 77 11.64 -0.42 5.89
C TYR A 77 11.80 -1.64 6.78
N ASP A 78 12.81 -2.46 6.46
CA ASP A 78 13.14 -3.62 7.28
C ASP A 78 13.63 -3.21 8.67
N ILE A 79 13.29 -4.01 9.67
CA ILE A 79 13.71 -3.80 11.07
C ILE A 79 15.23 -3.90 11.24
N GLU A 80 15.91 -4.63 10.37
CA GLU A 80 17.36 -4.76 10.38
C GLU A 80 18.07 -3.41 10.19
N ASN A 81 17.40 -2.41 9.58
CA ASN A 81 17.93 -1.05 9.48
C ASN A 81 18.20 -0.42 10.85
N LEU A 82 17.52 -0.85 11.91
CA LEU A 82 17.75 -0.36 13.28
C LEU A 82 18.96 -1.03 13.95
N SER A 83 19.43 -2.16 13.41
CA SER A 83 20.55 -2.95 13.95
C SER A 83 21.86 -2.63 13.24
N GLY A 84 21.84 -1.88 12.16
CA GLY A 84 22.99 -1.57 11.31
C GLY A 84 23.94 -0.58 11.97
N GLY A 85 25.26 -0.93 11.96
CA GLY A 85 26.35 -0.10 12.46
C GLY A 85 26.53 1.24 11.71
N ALA A 86 27.73 1.69 11.41
CA ALA A 86 28.14 3.04 10.97
C ALA A 86 27.30 3.77 9.89
N ASN A 87 26.40 3.11 9.22
CA ASN A 87 25.40 3.66 8.29
C ASN A 87 23.96 3.56 8.86
N GLY A 88 23.80 3.77 10.15
CA GLY A 88 22.52 3.60 10.86
C GLY A 88 21.35 4.31 10.17
N TYR A 89 20.17 3.75 10.34
CA TYR A 89 18.91 4.36 9.90
C TYR A 89 18.73 5.76 10.51
N HIS A 90 18.61 6.78 9.66
CA HIS A 90 18.44 8.17 10.06
C HIS A 90 16.97 8.64 10.04
N GLY A 91 16.04 7.75 9.68
CA GLY A 91 14.61 8.06 9.64
C GLY A 91 13.95 7.98 11.02
N GLU A 92 12.68 8.33 11.05
CA GLU A 92 11.87 8.23 12.26
C GLU A 92 11.64 6.78 12.67
N VAL A 93 11.66 6.55 13.99
CA VAL A 93 11.39 5.24 14.60
C VAL A 93 10.06 5.30 15.34
N THR A 94 9.22 4.32 15.12
CA THR A 94 7.94 4.16 15.81
C THR A 94 7.88 2.85 16.60
N ARG A 95 6.78 2.61 17.29
CA ARG A 95 6.53 1.32 17.96
C ARG A 95 5.42 0.60 17.22
N ASP A 96 5.64 -0.68 16.95
CA ASP A 96 4.62 -1.55 16.40
C ASP A 96 3.55 -1.91 17.46
N ARG A 97 2.55 -2.67 17.05
CA ARG A 97 1.46 -3.15 17.93
C ARG A 97 1.96 -3.99 19.13
N TYR A 98 3.15 -4.56 19.01
CA TYR A 98 3.77 -5.37 20.06
C TYR A 98 4.77 -4.57 20.93
N GLY A 99 4.85 -3.26 20.73
CA GLY A 99 5.74 -2.36 21.46
C GLY A 99 7.20 -2.37 20.98
N ARG A 100 7.54 -3.10 19.91
CA ARG A 100 8.90 -3.16 19.36
C ARG A 100 9.19 -1.88 18.58
N LYS A 101 10.42 -1.41 18.67
CA LYS A 101 10.89 -0.30 17.83
C LYS A 101 11.01 -0.79 16.39
N VAL A 102 10.39 -0.07 15.47
CA VAL A 102 10.44 -0.34 14.02
C VAL A 102 10.66 0.96 13.27
N PRO A 103 11.32 0.94 12.09
CA PRO A 103 11.39 2.10 11.24
C PRO A 103 9.98 2.56 10.85
N LYS A 104 9.74 3.87 10.88
CA LYS A 104 8.47 4.42 10.39
C LYS A 104 8.41 4.27 8.87
N HIS A 105 7.26 3.88 8.36
CA HIS A 105 7.02 3.82 6.91
C HIS A 105 7.17 5.21 6.29
N ALA A 106 7.84 5.28 5.14
CA ALA A 106 7.78 6.48 4.31
C ALA A 106 6.46 6.51 3.57
N HIS A 107 5.90 7.71 3.44
CA HIS A 107 4.64 7.94 2.75
C HIS A 107 4.77 9.21 1.92
N GLY A 108 4.54 9.10 0.63
CA GLY A 108 4.55 10.20 -0.32
C GLY A 108 3.24 10.24 -1.09
N THR A 109 2.75 11.45 -1.33
CA THR A 109 1.59 11.70 -2.18
C THR A 109 1.97 12.73 -3.23
N GLU A 110 1.73 12.41 -4.49
CA GLU A 110 1.96 13.31 -5.60
C GLU A 110 0.66 13.54 -6.38
N ASN A 111 0.41 14.80 -6.72
CA ASN A 111 -0.72 15.18 -7.56
C ASN A 111 -0.22 15.41 -8.98
N LEU A 112 -0.85 14.72 -9.93
CA LEU A 112 -0.55 14.87 -11.35
C LEU A 112 -1.23 16.14 -11.90
N ASP A 113 -0.60 16.81 -12.85
CA ASP A 113 -1.13 18.04 -13.47
C ASP A 113 -2.48 17.86 -14.16
N SER A 114 -2.80 16.64 -14.56
CA SER A 114 -4.06 16.29 -15.22
C SER A 114 -4.44 14.83 -14.97
N TYR A 115 -5.72 14.53 -15.13
CA TYR A 115 -6.18 13.14 -15.11
C TYR A 115 -5.55 12.33 -16.25
N THR A 116 -5.01 11.17 -15.90
CA THR A 116 -4.30 10.31 -16.86
C THR A 116 -4.42 8.83 -16.50
N SER A 117 -4.24 7.98 -17.50
CA SER A 117 -3.96 6.56 -17.38
C SER A 117 -2.66 6.20 -18.12
N SER A 118 -1.76 7.15 -18.29
CA SER A 118 -0.48 6.95 -18.98
C SER A 118 0.61 6.56 -18.00
N THR A 119 1.23 5.39 -18.21
CA THR A 119 2.33 4.86 -17.40
C THR A 119 3.46 5.89 -17.29
N SER A 120 3.91 6.47 -18.39
CA SER A 120 5.03 7.41 -18.41
C SER A 120 4.78 8.69 -17.59
N ARG A 121 3.53 9.13 -17.46
CA ARG A 121 3.19 10.29 -16.63
C ARG A 121 3.14 9.96 -15.15
N ILE A 122 2.65 8.76 -14.82
CA ILE A 122 2.53 8.31 -13.45
C ILE A 122 3.90 7.92 -12.89
N GLU A 123 4.78 7.33 -13.70
CA GLU A 123 6.15 7.00 -13.30
C GLU A 123 7.08 8.21 -13.16
N ALA A 124 6.76 9.31 -13.83
CA ALA A 124 7.54 10.54 -13.76
C ALA A 124 7.22 11.37 -12.50
N ALA A 125 6.10 11.08 -11.85
CA ALA A 125 5.71 11.72 -10.60
C ALA A 125 6.49 11.16 -9.40
#